data_bb824c4d68d1107aea8c366b6d478cbe
#
_entry.id   bb824c4d68d1107aea8c366b6d478cbe
#
_cell.length_a   1.000
_cell.length_b   1.000
_cell.length_c   1.000
_cell.angle_alpha   90.00
_cell.angle_beta   90.00
_cell.angle_gamma   90.00
#
_symmetry.space_group_name_H-M   'P 1'
#
loop_
_entity.id
_entity.type
_entity.pdbx_description
1 polymer ?
#
loop_
_entity_poly.entity_id
_entity_poly.type
_entity_poly.pdbx_seq_one_letter_code
_entity_poly.pdbx_strand_id
1 'polypeptide(L)'
;LAVAGADFMYLPFEKKEFVVVLDNEPRNPEIVKKMIDLAGKDYSLVIWPDNLKGKDINDFVMAGYDVCNIMESNTFRGIEARLRVAAWKKYE
;
A
#
# COMPACT_ATOMS: atom_id res chain seq x y z
N LEU A 1 3.56 -14.26 -4.26
CA LEU A 1 2.55 -13.26 -3.95
C LEU A 1 2.18 -12.46 -5.21
N ALA A 2 0.90 -12.33 -5.45
CA ALA A 2 0.41 -11.48 -6.54
C ALA A 2 0.23 -10.05 -6.02
N VAL A 3 0.57 -9.07 -6.86
CA VAL A 3 0.38 -7.65 -6.56
C VAL A 3 -0.80 -7.16 -7.38
N ALA A 4 -1.72 -6.43 -6.73
CA ALA A 4 -2.93 -5.94 -7.39
C ALA A 4 -3.19 -4.47 -7.06
N GLY A 5 -3.76 -3.74 -8.02
CA GLY A 5 -4.21 -2.37 -7.83
C GLY A 5 -5.62 -2.31 -7.25
N ALA A 6 -6.24 -1.13 -7.31
CA ALA A 6 -7.53 -0.89 -6.67
C ALA A 6 -8.68 -1.71 -7.25
N ASP A 7 -8.57 -2.20 -8.48
CA ASP A 7 -9.63 -2.96 -9.16
C ASP A 7 -9.61 -4.44 -8.84
N PHE A 8 -8.65 -4.89 -8.04
CA PHE A 8 -8.45 -6.31 -7.75
C PHE A 8 -9.63 -6.98 -7.04
N MET A 9 -10.52 -6.20 -6.44
CA MET A 9 -11.63 -6.70 -5.64
C MET A 9 -12.60 -7.60 -6.43
N TYR A 10 -12.56 -7.54 -7.74
CA TYR A 10 -13.41 -8.35 -8.63
C TYR A 10 -12.72 -9.62 -9.11
N LEU A 11 -11.50 -9.88 -8.67
CA LEU A 11 -10.75 -11.06 -9.08
C LEU A 11 -11.14 -12.26 -8.20
N PRO A 12 -11.12 -13.49 -8.75
CA PRO A 12 -11.56 -14.69 -8.03
C PRO A 12 -10.49 -15.30 -7.11
N PHE A 13 -9.50 -14.53 -6.69
CA PHE A 13 -8.42 -15.00 -5.84
C PHE A 13 -8.69 -14.72 -4.37
N GLU A 14 -8.09 -15.52 -3.48
CA GLU A 14 -8.18 -15.28 -2.05
C GLU A 14 -7.34 -14.08 -1.63
N LYS A 15 -7.78 -13.38 -0.58
CA LYS A 15 -7.11 -12.17 -0.07
C LYS A 15 -5.63 -12.37 0.23
N LYS A 16 -5.27 -13.52 0.80
CA LYS A 16 -3.89 -13.80 1.17
C LYS A 16 -2.95 -13.98 -0.01
N GLU A 17 -3.49 -14.12 -1.22
CA GLU A 17 -2.70 -14.25 -2.45
C GLU A 17 -2.29 -12.91 -3.04
N PHE A 18 -2.78 -11.80 -2.45
CA PHE A 18 -2.57 -10.46 -2.97
C PHE A 18 -1.83 -9.58 -1.99
N VAL A 19 -1.01 -8.70 -2.55
CA VAL A 19 -0.55 -7.51 -1.85
C VAL A 19 -1.07 -6.32 -2.63
N VAL A 20 -1.82 -5.45 -1.99
CA VAL A 20 -2.37 -4.25 -2.62
C VAL A 20 -1.33 -3.15 -2.59
N VAL A 21 -1.08 -2.54 -3.74
CA VAL A 21 -0.13 -1.43 -3.86
C VAL A 21 -0.88 -0.22 -4.40
N LEU A 22 -0.98 0.81 -3.59
CA LEU A 22 -1.59 2.09 -3.98
C LEU A 22 -0.51 3.15 -4.06
N ASP A 23 -0.85 4.29 -4.66
CA ASP A 23 0.10 5.39 -4.81
C ASP A 23 0.58 5.92 -3.46
N ASN A 24 1.81 6.41 -3.41
CA ASN A 24 2.39 7.02 -2.22
C ASN A 24 1.86 8.46 -2.08
N GLU A 25 0.61 8.57 -1.67
CA GLU A 25 -0.08 9.85 -1.52
C GLU A 25 -0.68 9.98 -0.12
N PRO A 26 0.16 10.17 0.92
CA PRO A 26 -0.33 10.22 2.29
C PRO A 26 -1.21 11.43 2.62
N ARG A 27 -1.26 12.40 1.72
CA ARG A 27 -2.12 13.58 1.86
C ARG A 27 -3.43 13.46 1.11
N ASN A 28 -3.64 12.37 0.38
CA ASN A 28 -4.85 12.15 -0.38
C ASN A 28 -5.84 11.32 0.44
N PRO A 29 -6.95 11.93 0.92
CA PRO A 29 -7.92 11.22 1.76
C PRO A 29 -8.53 9.98 1.09
N GLU A 30 -8.70 10.00 -0.22
CA GLU A 30 -9.28 8.86 -0.93
C GLU A 30 -8.36 7.65 -0.88
N ILE A 31 -7.06 7.86 -1.09
CA ILE A 31 -6.06 6.78 -1.01
C ILE A 31 -6.00 6.24 0.42
N VAL A 32 -5.94 7.12 1.42
CA VAL A 32 -5.86 6.72 2.82
C VAL A 32 -7.12 5.94 3.23
N LYS A 33 -8.30 6.38 2.82
CA LYS A 33 -9.55 5.68 3.12
C LYS A 33 -9.58 4.29 2.51
N LYS A 34 -9.12 4.14 1.28
CA LYS A 34 -9.03 2.83 0.64
C LYS A 34 -8.12 1.89 1.41
N MET A 35 -6.97 2.39 1.85
CA MET A 35 -6.01 1.60 2.62
C MET A 35 -6.62 1.16 3.95
N ILE A 36 -7.29 2.04 4.66
CA ILE A 36 -7.94 1.72 5.94
C ILE A 36 -9.03 0.67 5.73
N ASP A 37 -9.85 0.85 4.70
CA ASP A 37 -10.94 -0.08 4.39
C ASP A 37 -10.40 -1.47 4.06
N LEU A 38 -9.37 -1.54 3.22
CA LEU A 38 -8.75 -2.80 2.84
C LEU A 38 -8.08 -3.49 4.02
N ALA A 39 -7.42 -2.72 4.89
CA ALA A 39 -6.83 -3.26 6.12
C ALA A 39 -7.91 -3.83 7.04
N GLY A 40 -9.06 -3.15 7.12
CA GLY A 40 -10.22 -3.63 7.90
C GLY A 40 -10.81 -4.91 7.34
N LYS A 41 -10.63 -5.17 6.04
CA LYS A 41 -11.05 -6.40 5.37
C LYS A 41 -9.95 -7.46 5.33
N ASP A 42 -8.87 -7.24 6.04
CA ASP A 42 -7.74 -8.17 6.20
C ASP A 42 -6.94 -8.43 4.91
N TYR A 43 -6.88 -7.45 4.02
CA TYR A 43 -5.97 -7.50 2.88
C TYR A 43 -4.56 -7.05 3.29
N SER A 44 -3.56 -7.60 2.63
CA SER A 44 -2.18 -7.15 2.81
C SER A 44 -1.94 -5.90 1.97
N LEU A 45 -1.30 -4.89 2.55
CA LEU A 45 -1.03 -3.61 1.90
C LEU A 45 0.45 -3.28 1.97
N VAL A 46 0.95 -2.62 0.93
CA VAL A 46 2.23 -1.94 1.01
C VAL A 46 1.98 -0.53 1.53
N ILE A 47 2.65 -0.18 2.62
CA ILE A 47 2.59 1.17 3.20
C ILE A 47 3.97 1.78 3.04
N TRP A 48 4.09 2.75 2.14
CA TRP A 48 5.38 3.30 1.72
C TRP A 48 6.09 4.01 2.87
N PRO A 49 7.41 3.83 3.03
CA PRO A 49 8.15 4.58 4.05
C PRO A 49 8.20 6.07 3.74
N ASP A 50 8.33 6.88 4.79
CA ASP A 50 8.26 8.35 4.68
C ASP A 50 9.38 8.98 3.85
N ASN A 51 10.51 8.32 3.75
CA ASN A 51 11.69 8.88 3.11
C ASN A 51 11.75 8.66 1.59
N LEU A 52 10.71 8.09 0.99
CA LEU A 52 10.67 7.87 -0.44
C LEU A 52 10.23 9.14 -1.18
N LYS A 53 10.93 9.43 -2.28
CA LYS A 53 10.55 10.51 -3.18
C LYS A 53 9.86 9.89 -4.39
N GLY A 54 8.65 10.31 -4.66
CA GLY A 54 7.86 9.79 -5.75
C GLY A 54 6.49 9.36 -5.28
N LYS A 55 5.63 9.07 -6.23
CA LYS A 55 4.22 8.87 -6.01
C LYS A 55 3.78 7.44 -6.32
N ASP A 56 4.40 6.82 -7.33
CA ASP A 56 4.03 5.48 -7.76
C ASP A 56 5.26 4.62 -8.03
N ILE A 57 5.03 3.35 -8.35
CA ILE A 57 6.11 2.40 -8.60
C ILE A 57 7.04 2.88 -9.72
N ASN A 58 6.48 3.48 -10.77
CA ASN A 58 7.29 3.95 -11.88
C ASN A 58 8.27 5.04 -11.43
N ASP A 59 7.80 5.99 -10.61
CA ASP A 59 8.65 7.03 -10.05
C ASP A 59 9.80 6.43 -9.25
N PHE A 60 9.53 5.39 -8.45
CA PHE A 60 10.54 4.75 -7.62
C PHE A 60 11.57 4.01 -8.46
N VAL A 61 11.13 3.31 -9.49
CA VAL A 61 12.05 2.62 -10.42
C VAL A 61 12.94 3.63 -11.12
N MET A 62 12.39 4.74 -11.59
CA MET A 62 13.14 5.79 -12.27
C MET A 62 14.14 6.48 -11.34
N ALA A 63 13.83 6.54 -10.04
CA ALA A 63 14.74 7.12 -9.04
C ALA A 63 15.85 6.16 -8.60
N GLY A 64 15.81 4.91 -9.05
CA GLY A 64 16.84 3.92 -8.73
C GLY A 64 16.60 3.12 -7.45
N TYR A 65 15.41 3.16 -6.87
CA TYR A 65 15.08 2.36 -5.68
C TYR A 65 14.91 0.89 -6.02
N ASP A 66 15.27 0.02 -5.08
CA ASP A 66 14.95 -1.40 -5.14
C ASP A 66 13.50 -1.59 -4.66
N VAL A 67 12.56 -1.44 -5.58
CA VAL A 67 11.13 -1.43 -5.27
C VAL A 67 10.66 -2.77 -4.69
N CYS A 68 11.16 -3.88 -5.21
CA CYS A 68 10.77 -5.19 -4.69
C CYS A 68 11.13 -5.34 -3.22
N ASN A 69 12.33 -4.94 -2.83
CA ASN A 69 12.79 -5.00 -1.45
C ASN A 69 11.96 -4.06 -0.57
N ILE A 70 11.67 -2.85 -1.05
CA ILE A 70 10.87 -1.88 -0.30
C ILE A 70 9.46 -2.43 -0.07
N MET A 71 8.83 -3.01 -1.08
CA MET A 71 7.50 -3.58 -0.94
C MET A 71 7.48 -4.74 0.05
N GLU A 72 8.44 -5.66 -0.06
CA GLU A 72 8.53 -6.80 0.86
C GLU A 72 8.72 -6.36 2.30
N SER A 73 9.53 -5.33 2.53
CA SER A 73 9.84 -4.83 3.87
C SER A 73 8.70 -4.00 4.47
N ASN A 74 7.74 -3.56 3.67
CA ASN A 74 6.69 -2.64 4.08
C ASN A 74 5.28 -3.17 3.79
N THR A 75 5.11 -4.48 3.78
CA THR A 75 3.81 -5.13 3.63
C THR A 75 3.22 -5.43 5.00
N PHE A 76 2.02 -4.94 5.24
CA PHE A 76 1.32 -5.09 6.52
C PHE A 76 -0.11 -5.55 6.28
N ARG A 77 -0.73 -6.13 7.31
CA ARG A 77 -2.08 -6.66 7.23
C ARG A 77 -2.83 -6.48 8.55
N GLY A 78 -4.16 -6.35 8.46
CA GLY A 78 -5.02 -6.29 9.64
C GLY A 78 -4.78 -5.06 10.49
N ILE A 79 -4.78 -5.24 11.81
CA ILE A 79 -4.62 -4.15 12.76
C ILE A 79 -3.29 -3.42 12.57
N GLU A 80 -2.22 -4.17 12.29
CA GLU A 80 -0.91 -3.56 12.05
C GLU A 80 -0.96 -2.60 10.84
N ALA A 81 -1.62 -3.02 9.76
CA ALA A 81 -1.77 -2.17 8.58
C ALA A 81 -2.55 -0.90 8.92
N ARG A 82 -3.63 -1.02 9.69
CA ARG A 82 -4.42 0.15 10.10
C ARG A 82 -3.60 1.13 10.92
N LEU A 83 -2.81 0.63 11.85
CA LEU A 83 -1.94 1.48 12.69
C LEU A 83 -0.87 2.16 11.83
N ARG A 84 -0.29 1.43 10.89
CA ARG A 84 0.74 1.98 10.00
C ARG A 84 0.16 3.05 9.07
N VAL A 85 -1.03 2.85 8.54
CA VAL A 85 -1.69 3.85 7.70
C VAL A 85 -1.98 5.12 8.51
N ALA A 86 -2.44 4.97 9.74
CA ALA A 86 -2.70 6.11 10.61
C ALA A 86 -1.45 6.95 10.87
N ALA A 87 -0.29 6.28 11.02
CA ALA A 87 0.99 6.97 11.19
C ALA A 87 1.52 7.54 9.87
N TRP A 88 1.18 6.93 8.75
CA TRP A 88 1.67 7.31 7.43
C TRP A 88 0.94 8.52 6.85
N LYS A 89 -0.34 8.66 7.09
CA LYS A 89 -1.13 9.75 6.53
C LYS A 89 -0.61 11.12 6.99
N LYS A 90 -0.70 12.12 6.10
CA LYS A 90 -0.18 13.46 6.32
C LYS A 90 -1.29 14.53 6.32
N TYR A 91 -2.46 14.19 6.82
CA TYR A 91 -3.57 15.15 6.97
C TYR A 91 -4.36 14.80 8.24
N GLU A 92 -5.19 15.73 8.66
CA GLU A 92 -6.07 15.52 9.83
C GLU A 92 -7.48 15.15 9.41
#